data_1f0ba9ddaec30d800837f0053a01339a
#
_entry.id   1f0ba9ddaec30d800837f0053a01339a
#
_cell.length_a   1.000
_cell.length_b   1.000
_cell.length_c   1.000
_cell.angle_alpha   90.00
_cell.angle_beta   90.00
_cell.angle_gamma   90.00
#
_symmetry.space_group_name_H-M   'P 1'
#
loop_
_entity.id
_entity.type
_entity.pdbx_description
1 polymer ?
#
loop_
_entity_poly.entity_id
_entity_poly.type
_entity_poly.pdbx_seq_one_letter_code
_entity_poly.pdbx_strand_id
1 'polypeptide(L)'
;MRVAELTEPLASHPSALAAPDASAGMAAMEKRVAEYHARAEAFARALRKPPFHAETVHRLRTHLRRLQAYAEFLQHPIVAARLAQSVTWLSRLRTLDVFYHYLRRRKAPAKDLRRVAWALKEEAMMVASTGRLEAIRSMLAKMTLARIRRPVAFVENRLAALRGETSEHLAAALRKLSPEATRKELHRLRLLVKSLRYKEEIALETAWADPHRMMAFKRLQRTLGDYCDRDQFRRLAKKMNLACRSEIKKEYRQYHEKAREAVRKLGPPEEPASDLR
;
A
#
# COMPACT_ATOMS: atom_id res chain seq x y z
N MET A 1 13.72 7.73 14.07
CA MET A 1 13.92 6.85 12.90
C MET A 1 14.77 7.62 11.90
N ARG A 2 15.98 7.15 11.62
CA ARG A 2 16.90 7.78 10.66
C ARG A 2 16.79 7.10 9.31
N VAL A 3 17.22 7.76 8.23
CA VAL A 3 17.29 7.13 6.88
C VAL A 3 18.14 5.87 6.92
N ALA A 4 19.24 5.87 7.69
CA ALA A 4 20.10 4.71 7.89
C ALA A 4 19.30 3.45 8.27
N GLU A 5 18.31 3.54 9.19
CA GLU A 5 17.45 2.40 9.57
C GLU A 5 16.63 1.81 8.40
N LEU A 6 16.48 2.55 7.31
CA LEU A 6 15.73 2.14 6.13
C LEU A 6 16.63 1.82 4.93
N THR A 7 17.86 2.31 4.93
CA THR A 7 18.76 2.25 3.78
C THR A 7 20.05 1.47 4.04
N GLU A 8 20.37 1.16 5.33
CA GLU A 8 21.56 0.36 5.63
C GLU A 8 21.46 -1.03 4.97
N PRO A 9 22.54 -1.46 4.28
CA PRO A 9 22.62 -2.82 3.78
C PRO A 9 22.73 -3.78 4.98
N LEU A 10 22.07 -4.94 4.88
CA LEU A 10 22.10 -5.99 5.91
C LEU A 10 23.51 -6.49 6.29
N ALA A 11 24.52 -6.08 5.54
CA ALA A 11 25.92 -6.45 5.79
C ALA A 11 26.50 -5.87 7.09
N SER A 12 25.88 -4.84 7.67
CA SER A 12 26.34 -4.23 8.93
C SER A 12 25.80 -4.91 10.19
N HIS A 13 24.91 -5.89 10.09
CA HIS A 13 24.52 -6.71 11.22
C HIS A 13 25.25 -8.06 11.19
N PRO A 14 25.94 -8.47 12.29
CA PRO A 14 26.77 -9.68 12.34
C PRO A 14 26.00 -11.01 12.26
N SER A 15 24.70 -10.98 12.09
CA SER A 15 23.90 -12.15 11.68
C SER A 15 23.88 -12.23 10.14
N ALA A 16 25.01 -12.59 9.53
CA ALA A 16 25.00 -13.18 8.21
C ALA A 16 24.19 -14.48 8.29
N LEU A 17 22.86 -14.35 8.19
CA LEU A 17 21.99 -15.49 7.94
C LEU A 17 22.57 -16.18 6.69
N ALA A 18 22.98 -17.44 6.82
CA ALA A 18 23.33 -18.27 5.69
C ALA A 18 22.30 -18.03 4.59
N ALA A 19 22.74 -17.91 3.34
CA ALA A 19 21.84 -17.66 2.23
C ALA A 19 20.70 -18.70 2.34
N PRO A 20 19.44 -18.27 2.51
CA PRO A 20 18.36 -19.21 2.73
C PRO A 20 18.27 -20.14 1.52
N ASP A 21 17.88 -21.39 1.77
CA ASP A 21 17.62 -22.33 0.70
C ASP A 21 16.62 -21.73 -0.27
N ALA A 22 17.07 -21.41 -1.46
CA ALA A 22 16.30 -20.75 -2.49
C ALA A 22 15.06 -21.57 -2.90
N SER A 23 15.15 -22.87 -2.85
CA SER A 23 14.04 -23.78 -3.10
C SER A 23 12.96 -23.64 -2.02
N ALA A 24 13.34 -23.59 -0.75
CA ALA A 24 12.42 -23.33 0.35
C ALA A 24 11.79 -21.93 0.27
N GLY A 25 12.57 -20.91 -0.09
CA GLY A 25 12.09 -19.56 -0.31
C GLY A 25 11.04 -19.47 -1.44
N MET A 26 11.29 -20.18 -2.55
CA MET A 26 10.34 -20.26 -3.66
C MET A 26 9.04 -20.96 -3.25
N ALA A 27 9.13 -22.10 -2.56
CA ALA A 27 7.96 -22.83 -2.09
C ALA A 27 7.12 -21.97 -1.13
N ALA A 28 7.77 -21.25 -0.21
CA ALA A 28 7.10 -20.30 0.69
C ALA A 28 6.37 -19.19 -0.08
N MET A 29 7.00 -18.61 -1.10
CA MET A 29 6.40 -17.59 -1.95
C MET A 29 5.19 -18.14 -2.73
N GLU A 30 5.31 -19.30 -3.36
CA GLU A 30 4.21 -19.94 -4.10
C GLU A 30 3.02 -20.21 -3.17
N LYS A 31 3.26 -20.72 -1.98
CA LYS A 31 2.24 -20.93 -0.94
C LYS A 31 1.54 -19.63 -0.58
N ARG A 32 2.28 -18.55 -0.37
CA ARG A 32 1.70 -17.23 -0.03
C ARG A 32 0.86 -16.65 -1.16
N VAL A 33 1.33 -16.75 -2.39
CA VAL A 33 0.56 -16.31 -3.56
C VAL A 33 -0.75 -17.10 -3.67
N ALA A 34 -0.70 -18.44 -3.47
CA ALA A 34 -1.89 -19.28 -3.45
C ALA A 34 -2.88 -18.87 -2.35
N GLU A 35 -2.40 -18.62 -1.14
CA GLU A 35 -3.23 -18.17 -0.01
C GLU A 35 -3.89 -16.80 -0.31
N TYR A 36 -3.13 -15.83 -0.82
CA TYR A 36 -3.68 -14.51 -1.15
C TYR A 36 -4.69 -14.58 -2.29
N HIS A 37 -4.44 -15.43 -3.28
CA HIS A 37 -5.35 -15.68 -4.38
C HIS A 37 -6.67 -16.29 -3.89
N ALA A 38 -6.62 -17.40 -3.15
CA ALA A 38 -7.80 -18.07 -2.60
C ALA A 38 -8.65 -17.13 -1.72
N ARG A 39 -7.98 -16.32 -0.88
CA ARG A 39 -8.66 -15.32 -0.05
C ARG A 39 -9.28 -14.20 -0.89
N ALA A 40 -8.58 -13.71 -1.93
CA ALA A 40 -9.13 -12.70 -2.83
C ALA A 40 -10.39 -13.22 -3.54
N GLU A 41 -10.36 -14.45 -4.05
CA GLU A 41 -11.54 -15.10 -4.64
C GLU A 41 -12.70 -15.23 -3.65
N ALA A 42 -12.43 -15.70 -2.43
CA ALA A 42 -13.46 -15.84 -1.39
C ALA A 42 -14.13 -14.49 -1.08
N PHE A 43 -13.34 -13.41 -0.90
CA PHE A 43 -13.88 -12.08 -0.68
C PHE A 43 -14.61 -11.51 -1.91
N ALA A 44 -14.13 -11.76 -3.13
CA ALA A 44 -14.83 -11.35 -4.35
C ALA A 44 -16.18 -12.07 -4.51
N ARG A 45 -16.27 -13.36 -4.17
CA ARG A 45 -17.53 -14.12 -4.13
C ARG A 45 -18.49 -13.62 -3.05
N ALA A 46 -17.97 -13.19 -1.90
CA ALA A 46 -18.79 -12.66 -0.79
C ALA A 46 -19.46 -11.32 -1.12
N LEU A 47 -18.93 -10.53 -2.05
CA LEU A 47 -19.51 -9.26 -2.50
C LEU A 47 -20.60 -9.50 -3.56
N ARG A 48 -21.74 -10.05 -3.17
CA ARG A 48 -22.83 -10.42 -4.11
C ARG A 48 -23.76 -9.24 -4.43
N LYS A 49 -24.30 -8.60 -3.41
CA LYS A 49 -25.30 -7.52 -3.51
C LYS A 49 -24.94 -6.37 -2.58
N PRO A 50 -25.16 -5.09 -3.00
CA PRO A 50 -25.05 -3.96 -2.08
C PRO A 50 -26.16 -3.99 -1.01
N PRO A 51 -25.92 -3.41 0.18
CA PRO A 51 -24.66 -2.75 0.57
C PRO A 51 -23.54 -3.76 0.85
N PHE A 52 -22.33 -3.45 0.40
CA PHE A 52 -21.19 -4.32 0.62
C PHE A 52 -20.64 -4.16 2.03
N HIS A 53 -20.27 -5.27 2.66
CA HIS A 53 -19.63 -5.22 3.96
C HIS A 53 -18.23 -4.59 3.85
N ALA A 54 -18.00 -3.53 4.63
CA ALA A 54 -16.78 -2.70 4.60
C ALA A 54 -15.50 -3.49 4.75
N GLU A 55 -15.44 -4.43 5.68
CA GLU A 55 -14.29 -5.28 5.93
C GLU A 55 -14.02 -6.23 4.75
N THR A 56 -15.06 -6.75 4.10
CA THR A 56 -14.92 -7.61 2.92
C THR A 56 -14.27 -6.83 1.77
N VAL A 57 -14.71 -5.60 1.50
CA VAL A 57 -14.09 -4.71 0.51
C VAL A 57 -12.65 -4.39 0.88
N HIS A 58 -12.38 -4.12 2.16
CA HIS A 58 -11.03 -3.85 2.64
C HIS A 58 -10.10 -5.03 2.42
N ARG A 59 -10.50 -6.22 2.84
CA ARG A 59 -9.72 -7.46 2.71
C ARG A 59 -9.48 -7.82 1.25
N LEU A 60 -10.52 -7.77 0.40
CA LEU A 60 -10.35 -7.99 -1.04
C LEU A 60 -9.27 -7.06 -1.61
N ARG A 61 -9.37 -5.75 -1.36
CA ARG A 61 -8.36 -4.79 -1.85
C ARG A 61 -6.96 -5.05 -1.31
N THR A 62 -6.85 -5.53 -0.08
CA THR A 62 -5.55 -5.85 0.53
C THR A 62 -4.91 -7.03 -0.17
N HIS A 63 -5.67 -8.11 -0.43
CA HIS A 63 -5.14 -9.28 -1.13
C HIS A 63 -4.84 -8.99 -2.60
N LEU A 64 -5.69 -8.23 -3.31
CA LEU A 64 -5.41 -7.79 -4.67
C LEU A 64 -4.09 -6.98 -4.76
N ARG A 65 -3.79 -6.14 -3.76
CA ARG A 65 -2.53 -5.38 -3.72
C ARG A 65 -1.31 -6.25 -3.43
N ARG A 66 -1.46 -7.26 -2.58
CA ARG A 66 -0.38 -8.24 -2.36
C ARG A 66 -0.10 -9.02 -3.62
N LEU A 67 -1.13 -9.54 -4.28
CA LEU A 67 -1.00 -10.21 -5.57
C LEU A 67 -0.38 -9.30 -6.64
N GLN A 68 -0.75 -8.01 -6.67
CA GLN A 68 -0.13 -7.01 -7.54
C GLN A 68 1.37 -6.89 -7.27
N ALA A 69 1.78 -6.79 -6.00
CA ALA A 69 3.19 -6.68 -5.64
C ALA A 69 4.00 -7.93 -6.05
N TYR A 70 3.42 -9.13 -5.90
CA TYR A 70 4.03 -10.35 -6.40
C TYR A 70 4.13 -10.39 -7.92
N ALA A 71 3.07 -9.96 -8.63
CA ALA A 71 3.09 -9.89 -10.09
C ALA A 71 4.14 -8.88 -10.61
N GLU A 72 4.31 -7.74 -9.93
CA GLU A 72 5.37 -6.76 -10.21
C GLU A 72 6.76 -7.35 -9.94
N PHE A 73 6.95 -8.00 -8.79
CA PHE A 73 8.20 -8.66 -8.41
C PHE A 73 8.60 -9.73 -9.41
N LEU A 74 7.66 -10.56 -9.84
CA LEU A 74 7.85 -11.63 -10.82
C LEU A 74 7.86 -11.14 -12.27
N GLN A 75 7.82 -9.83 -12.50
CA GLN A 75 7.83 -9.20 -13.83
C GLN A 75 6.69 -9.69 -14.76
N HIS A 76 5.47 -9.69 -14.22
CA HIS A 76 4.24 -9.95 -14.98
C HIS A 76 3.41 -8.66 -15.14
N PRO A 77 3.81 -7.72 -16.01
CA PRO A 77 3.22 -6.38 -16.08
C PRO A 77 1.72 -6.38 -16.42
N ILE A 78 1.27 -7.29 -17.27
CA ILE A 78 -0.15 -7.41 -17.65
C ILE A 78 -1.00 -7.83 -16.45
N VAL A 79 -0.54 -8.81 -15.68
CA VAL A 79 -1.25 -9.27 -14.47
C VAL A 79 -1.24 -8.18 -13.40
N ALA A 80 -0.11 -7.53 -13.18
CA ALA A 80 0.02 -6.43 -12.24
C ALA A 80 -0.92 -5.26 -12.60
N ALA A 81 -1.00 -4.88 -13.87
CA ALA A 81 -1.89 -3.82 -14.34
C ALA A 81 -3.38 -4.15 -14.11
N ARG A 82 -3.81 -5.37 -14.38
CA ARG A 82 -5.20 -5.83 -14.13
C ARG A 82 -5.55 -5.83 -12.65
N LEU A 83 -4.63 -6.27 -11.80
CA LEU A 83 -4.79 -6.22 -10.34
C LEU A 83 -4.86 -4.78 -9.83
N ALA A 84 -4.00 -3.88 -10.34
CA ALA A 84 -4.02 -2.45 -10.02
C ALA A 84 -5.35 -1.79 -10.42
N GLN A 85 -5.87 -2.11 -11.59
CA GLN A 85 -7.18 -1.65 -12.06
C GLN A 85 -8.31 -2.12 -11.14
N SER A 86 -8.30 -3.39 -10.75
CA SER A 86 -9.27 -3.97 -9.80
C SER A 86 -9.26 -3.25 -8.45
N VAL A 87 -8.07 -2.94 -7.93
CA VAL A 87 -7.91 -2.12 -6.71
C VAL A 87 -8.47 -0.71 -6.90
N THR A 88 -8.29 -0.12 -8.08
CA THR A 88 -8.77 1.23 -8.41
C THR A 88 -10.30 1.28 -8.44
N TRP A 89 -10.96 0.29 -9.00
CA TRP A 89 -12.43 0.20 -9.05
C TRP A 89 -13.08 0.21 -7.65
N LEU A 90 -12.42 -0.37 -6.66
CA LEU A 90 -12.90 -0.42 -5.27
C LEU A 90 -12.40 0.76 -4.41
N SER A 91 -11.58 1.67 -4.98
CA SER A 91 -10.90 2.68 -4.17
C SER A 91 -11.83 3.72 -3.60
N ARG A 92 -12.79 4.22 -4.41
CA ARG A 92 -13.75 5.23 -3.97
C ARG A 92 -14.72 4.66 -2.94
N LEU A 93 -15.20 3.44 -3.15
CA LEU A 93 -16.05 2.72 -2.20
C LEU A 93 -15.36 2.63 -0.83
N ARG A 94 -14.09 2.20 -0.80
CA ARG A 94 -13.32 2.11 0.44
C ARG A 94 -13.08 3.49 1.08
N THR A 95 -12.80 4.50 0.28
CA THR A 95 -12.58 5.86 0.81
C THR A 95 -13.82 6.43 1.48
N LEU A 96 -14.99 6.26 0.87
CA LEU A 96 -16.27 6.69 1.43
C LEU A 96 -16.63 5.93 2.71
N ASP A 97 -16.37 4.63 2.73
CA ASP A 97 -16.59 3.80 3.92
C ASP A 97 -15.70 4.25 5.10
N VAL A 98 -14.39 4.43 4.89
CA VAL A 98 -13.48 4.92 5.93
C VAL A 98 -13.90 6.31 6.40
N PHE A 99 -14.31 7.18 5.48
CA PHE A 99 -14.77 8.52 5.79
C PHE A 99 -16.07 8.50 6.60
N TYR A 100 -17.03 7.65 6.26
CA TYR A 100 -18.26 7.47 7.02
C TYR A 100 -17.98 7.04 8.46
N HIS A 101 -17.13 6.03 8.66
CA HIS A 101 -16.74 5.56 9.98
C HIS A 101 -15.93 6.61 10.78
N TYR A 102 -15.10 7.40 10.10
CA TYR A 102 -14.41 8.52 10.72
C TYR A 102 -15.40 9.56 11.25
N LEU A 103 -16.38 10.00 10.45
CA LEU A 103 -17.41 10.95 10.86
C LEU A 103 -18.29 10.41 11.99
N ARG A 104 -18.65 9.14 11.92
CA ARG A 104 -19.44 8.46 12.96
C ARG A 104 -18.73 8.46 14.30
N ARG A 105 -17.45 8.11 14.34
CA ARG A 105 -16.62 8.14 15.57
C ARG A 105 -16.51 9.53 16.18
N ARG A 106 -16.58 10.56 15.35
CA ARG A 106 -16.54 11.96 15.76
C ARG A 106 -17.89 12.54 16.13
N LYS A 107 -18.93 11.75 16.10
CA LYS A 107 -20.30 12.21 16.36
C LYS A 107 -20.68 13.40 15.46
N ALA A 108 -20.25 13.36 14.19
CA ALA A 108 -20.60 14.40 13.21
C ALA A 108 -22.11 14.57 13.08
N PRO A 109 -22.60 15.75 12.64
CA PRO A 109 -24.03 16.01 12.47
C PRO A 109 -24.73 14.94 11.65
N ALA A 110 -25.92 14.54 12.03
CA ALA A 110 -26.72 13.50 11.37
C ALA A 110 -26.93 13.79 9.87
N LYS A 111 -27.05 15.06 9.49
CA LYS A 111 -27.16 15.49 8.10
C LYS A 111 -25.90 15.12 7.30
N ASP A 112 -24.72 15.31 7.87
CA ASP A 112 -23.45 14.98 7.22
C ASP A 112 -23.28 13.46 7.06
N LEU A 113 -23.62 12.70 8.11
CA LEU A 113 -23.62 11.23 8.06
C LEU A 113 -24.54 10.69 6.99
N ARG A 114 -25.78 11.22 6.87
CA ARG A 114 -26.72 10.82 5.82
C ARG A 114 -26.19 11.10 4.40
N ARG A 115 -25.56 12.25 4.18
CA ARG A 115 -24.95 12.59 2.87
C ARG A 115 -23.85 11.60 2.47
N VAL A 116 -22.97 11.25 3.41
CA VAL A 116 -21.87 10.32 3.12
C VAL A 116 -22.40 8.89 2.97
N ALA A 117 -23.39 8.47 3.79
CA ALA A 117 -24.03 7.17 3.66
C ALA A 117 -24.73 7.02 2.29
N TRP A 118 -25.41 8.07 1.82
CA TRP A 118 -26.00 8.10 0.47
C TRP A 118 -24.94 7.90 -0.62
N ALA A 119 -23.85 8.70 -0.60
CA ALA A 119 -22.77 8.57 -1.58
C ALA A 119 -22.10 7.19 -1.53
N LEU A 120 -21.99 6.58 -0.35
CA LEU A 120 -21.48 5.22 -0.18
C LEU A 120 -22.42 4.19 -0.84
N LYS A 121 -23.73 4.34 -0.65
CA LYS A 121 -24.76 3.49 -1.29
C LYS A 121 -24.72 3.61 -2.81
N GLU A 122 -24.69 4.85 -3.33
CA GLU A 122 -24.57 5.09 -4.78
C GLU A 122 -23.31 4.45 -5.37
N GLU A 123 -22.16 4.61 -4.72
CA GLU A 123 -20.91 4.01 -5.18
C GLU A 123 -20.99 2.46 -5.15
N ALA A 124 -21.62 1.88 -4.12
CA ALA A 124 -21.80 0.44 -4.04
C ALA A 124 -22.70 -0.08 -5.17
N MET A 125 -23.80 0.63 -5.46
CA MET A 125 -24.68 0.31 -6.60
C MET A 125 -23.94 0.42 -7.93
N MET A 126 -23.16 1.49 -8.12
CA MET A 126 -22.36 1.69 -9.33
C MET A 126 -21.34 0.56 -9.52
N VAL A 127 -20.62 0.16 -8.46
CA VAL A 127 -19.67 -0.96 -8.53
C VAL A 127 -20.38 -2.27 -8.89
N ALA A 128 -21.59 -2.49 -8.38
CA ALA A 128 -22.38 -3.68 -8.71
C ALA A 128 -22.89 -3.68 -10.15
N SER A 129 -23.43 -2.56 -10.63
CA SER A 129 -24.09 -2.45 -11.95
C SER A 129 -23.14 -2.38 -13.14
N THR A 130 -21.88 -1.93 -12.93
CA THR A 130 -20.91 -1.75 -14.02
C THR A 130 -20.09 -2.99 -14.38
N GLY A 131 -20.46 -4.17 -13.87
CA GLY A 131 -19.73 -5.42 -14.13
C GLY A 131 -18.32 -5.49 -13.52
N ARG A 132 -17.90 -4.49 -12.71
CA ARG A 132 -16.56 -4.44 -12.13
C ARG A 132 -16.24 -5.62 -11.22
N LEU A 133 -17.21 -6.05 -10.39
CA LEU A 133 -17.04 -7.21 -9.53
C LEU A 133 -16.93 -8.51 -10.34
N GLU A 134 -17.69 -8.64 -11.42
CA GLU A 134 -17.61 -9.79 -12.30
C GLU A 134 -16.27 -9.83 -13.04
N ALA A 135 -15.80 -8.68 -13.50
CA ALA A 135 -14.46 -8.57 -14.11
C ALA A 135 -13.34 -8.96 -13.11
N ILE A 136 -13.47 -8.58 -11.83
CA ILE A 136 -12.54 -9.01 -10.76
C ILE A 136 -12.60 -10.52 -10.57
N ARG A 137 -13.78 -11.12 -10.49
CA ARG A 137 -13.97 -12.57 -10.34
C ARG A 137 -13.39 -13.34 -11.54
N SER A 138 -13.72 -12.91 -12.75
CA SER A 138 -13.20 -13.51 -13.98
C SER A 138 -11.68 -13.41 -14.08
N MET A 139 -11.10 -12.26 -13.70
CA MET A 139 -9.66 -12.08 -13.68
C MET A 139 -8.99 -13.04 -12.68
N LEU A 140 -9.54 -13.15 -11.46
CA LEU A 140 -9.03 -14.08 -10.44
C LEU A 140 -9.16 -15.52 -10.90
N ALA A 141 -10.30 -15.94 -11.41
CA ALA A 141 -10.52 -17.31 -11.91
C ALA A 141 -9.55 -17.71 -13.05
N LYS A 142 -9.10 -16.75 -13.87
CA LYS A 142 -8.12 -16.96 -14.94
C LYS A 142 -6.67 -16.87 -14.49
N MET A 143 -6.41 -16.38 -13.29
CA MET A 143 -5.07 -16.23 -12.74
C MET A 143 -4.64 -17.53 -12.07
N THR A 144 -3.88 -18.36 -12.77
CA THR A 144 -3.29 -19.59 -12.22
C THR A 144 -1.85 -19.36 -11.77
N LEU A 145 -1.42 -20.05 -10.72
CA LEU A 145 -0.03 -19.99 -10.24
C LEU A 145 0.97 -20.38 -11.33
N ALA A 146 0.65 -21.40 -12.15
CA ALA A 146 1.49 -21.81 -13.26
C ALA A 146 1.80 -20.68 -14.25
N ARG A 147 0.88 -19.73 -14.43
CA ARG A 147 1.07 -18.57 -15.32
C ARG A 147 1.97 -17.49 -14.78
N ILE A 148 2.19 -17.46 -13.47
CA ILE A 148 3.04 -16.43 -12.81
C ILE A 148 4.33 -17.02 -12.26
N ARG A 149 4.52 -18.33 -12.33
CA ARG A 149 5.73 -19.01 -11.87
C ARG A 149 6.96 -18.57 -12.66
N ARG A 150 8.10 -18.48 -11.99
CA ARG A 150 9.41 -18.20 -12.57
C ARG A 150 10.42 -19.24 -12.12
N PRO A 151 11.51 -19.43 -12.86
CA PRO A 151 12.62 -20.27 -12.40
C PRO A 151 13.20 -19.78 -11.09
N VAL A 152 13.72 -20.69 -10.27
CA VAL A 152 14.31 -20.36 -8.94
C VAL A 152 15.40 -19.30 -9.09
N ALA A 153 16.36 -19.49 -10.01
CA ALA A 153 17.43 -18.54 -10.26
C ALA A 153 16.95 -17.13 -10.61
N PHE A 154 15.80 -16.99 -11.30
CA PHE A 154 15.19 -15.67 -11.57
C PHE A 154 14.76 -15.01 -10.25
N VAL A 155 14.11 -15.75 -9.36
CA VAL A 155 13.61 -15.24 -8.08
C VAL A 155 14.77 -14.83 -7.17
N GLU A 156 15.83 -15.62 -7.10
CA GLU A 156 17.06 -15.30 -6.35
C GLU A 156 17.69 -14.00 -6.82
N ASN A 157 17.91 -13.86 -8.12
CA ASN A 157 18.45 -12.65 -8.71
C ASN A 157 17.58 -11.43 -8.41
N ARG A 158 16.25 -11.59 -8.44
CA ARG A 158 15.32 -10.51 -8.09
C ARG A 158 15.33 -10.17 -6.60
N LEU A 159 15.47 -11.15 -5.72
CA LEU A 159 15.59 -10.91 -4.27
C LEU A 159 16.92 -10.20 -3.95
N ALA A 160 18.02 -10.61 -4.57
CA ALA A 160 19.32 -9.94 -4.41
C ALA A 160 19.26 -8.48 -4.88
N ALA A 161 18.72 -8.22 -6.08
CA ALA A 161 18.58 -6.87 -6.62
C ALA A 161 17.63 -5.99 -5.77
N LEU A 162 16.59 -6.57 -5.20
CA LEU A 162 15.56 -5.85 -4.47
C LEU A 162 16.10 -5.03 -3.30
N ARG A 163 17.14 -5.50 -2.63
CA ARG A 163 17.76 -4.83 -1.47
C ARG A 163 18.36 -3.48 -1.86
N GLY A 164 19.19 -3.47 -2.91
CA GLY A 164 19.79 -2.23 -3.45
C GLY A 164 18.72 -1.29 -3.98
N GLU A 165 17.86 -1.78 -4.89
CA GLU A 165 16.78 -1.00 -5.50
C GLU A 165 15.88 -0.31 -4.46
N THR A 166 15.53 -0.98 -3.36
CA THR A 166 14.65 -0.42 -2.33
C THR A 166 15.30 0.75 -1.62
N SER A 167 16.59 0.60 -1.24
CA SER A 167 17.35 1.63 -0.55
C SER A 167 17.58 2.83 -1.46
N GLU A 168 18.01 2.60 -2.69
CA GLU A 168 18.28 3.64 -3.68
C GLU A 168 17.02 4.44 -4.05
N HIS A 169 15.90 3.76 -4.28
CA HIS A 169 14.63 4.40 -4.61
C HIS A 169 14.13 5.30 -3.47
N LEU A 170 14.25 4.82 -2.22
CA LEU A 170 13.86 5.64 -1.07
C LEU A 170 14.80 6.84 -0.91
N ALA A 171 16.12 6.64 -0.96
CA ALA A 171 17.10 7.69 -0.85
C ALA A 171 16.93 8.75 -1.96
N ALA A 172 16.75 8.32 -3.22
CA ALA A 172 16.49 9.21 -4.33
C ALA A 172 15.19 10.02 -4.17
N ALA A 173 14.15 9.41 -3.63
CA ALA A 173 12.89 10.11 -3.36
C ALA A 173 13.04 11.14 -2.24
N LEU A 174 13.79 10.80 -1.18
CA LEU A 174 14.03 11.70 -0.05
C LEU A 174 14.90 12.89 -0.44
N ARG A 175 15.96 12.69 -1.25
CA ARG A 175 16.77 13.80 -1.80
C ARG A 175 15.96 14.82 -2.63
N LYS A 176 14.91 14.37 -3.29
CA LYS A 176 14.02 15.23 -4.11
C LYS A 176 12.95 15.96 -3.31
N LEU A 177 12.82 15.67 -2.01
CA LEU A 177 11.83 16.34 -1.17
C LEU A 177 12.38 17.67 -0.67
N SER A 178 11.58 18.72 -0.83
CA SER A 178 11.88 19.98 -0.16
C SER A 178 11.64 19.88 1.35
N PRO A 179 12.32 20.70 2.19
CA PRO A 179 12.02 20.80 3.63
C PRO A 179 10.54 21.12 3.90
N GLU A 180 9.91 21.81 2.97
CA GLU A 180 8.52 22.21 2.95
C GLU A 180 7.64 21.25 2.11
N ALA A 181 7.92 19.96 2.18
CA ALA A 181 7.29 18.95 1.33
C ALA A 181 5.82 19.23 1.01
N THR A 182 5.51 19.38 -0.25
CA THR A 182 4.17 19.68 -0.74
C THR A 182 3.23 18.48 -0.62
N ARG A 183 1.93 18.73 -0.74
CA ARG A 183 0.92 17.67 -0.78
C ARG A 183 1.21 16.59 -1.85
N LYS A 184 1.66 17.01 -3.04
CA LYS A 184 1.96 16.09 -4.15
C LYS A 184 3.17 15.22 -3.83
N GLU A 185 4.21 15.80 -3.25
CA GLU A 185 5.43 15.09 -2.84
C GLU A 185 5.15 14.08 -1.74
N LEU A 186 4.46 14.47 -0.65
CA LEU A 186 4.07 13.55 0.42
C LEU A 186 3.18 12.40 -0.10
N HIS A 187 2.29 12.68 -1.05
CA HIS A 187 1.48 11.63 -1.66
C HIS A 187 2.33 10.66 -2.51
N ARG A 188 3.28 11.17 -3.29
CA ARG A 188 4.22 10.34 -4.08
C ARG A 188 5.09 9.48 -3.15
N LEU A 189 5.64 10.10 -2.10
CA LEU A 189 6.42 9.38 -1.09
C LEU A 189 5.60 8.25 -0.44
N ARG A 190 4.34 8.53 -0.06
CA ARG A 190 3.44 7.49 0.48
C ARG A 190 3.25 6.31 -0.49
N LEU A 191 3.07 6.59 -1.78
CA LEU A 191 2.90 5.53 -2.78
C LEU A 191 4.18 4.70 -2.91
N LEU A 192 5.34 5.35 -2.93
CA LEU A 192 6.65 4.69 -2.96
C LEU A 192 6.84 3.83 -1.71
N VAL A 193 6.74 4.42 -0.50
CA VAL A 193 6.90 3.69 0.77
C VAL A 193 5.98 2.48 0.85
N LYS A 194 4.75 2.61 0.33
CA LYS A 194 3.81 1.50 0.27
C LYS A 194 4.27 0.40 -0.68
N SER A 195 4.79 0.75 -1.86
CA SER A 195 5.35 -0.22 -2.81
C SER A 195 6.56 -0.94 -2.20
N LEU A 196 7.51 -0.18 -1.63
CA LEU A 196 8.69 -0.72 -0.99
C LEU A 196 8.33 -1.65 0.17
N ARG A 197 7.35 -1.28 1.00
CA ARG A 197 6.88 -2.15 2.08
C ARG A 197 6.34 -3.50 1.58
N TYR A 198 5.62 -3.53 0.46
CA TYR A 198 5.15 -4.80 -0.09
C TYR A 198 6.30 -5.65 -0.65
N LYS A 199 7.32 -5.02 -1.21
CA LYS A 199 8.55 -5.69 -1.64
C LYS A 199 9.31 -6.29 -0.45
N GLU A 200 9.46 -5.53 0.64
CA GLU A 200 10.04 -6.05 1.88
C GLU A 200 9.19 -7.18 2.52
N GLU A 201 7.85 -7.11 2.38
CA GLU A 201 6.96 -8.20 2.83
C GLU A 201 7.25 -9.49 2.06
N ILE A 202 7.47 -9.42 0.74
CA ILE A 202 7.87 -10.57 -0.08
C ILE A 202 9.24 -11.11 0.36
N ALA A 203 10.22 -10.24 0.52
CA ALA A 203 11.56 -10.64 0.96
C ALA A 203 11.55 -11.26 2.37
N LEU A 204 10.73 -10.75 3.29
CA LEU A 204 10.57 -11.31 4.62
C LEU A 204 9.92 -12.71 4.59
N GLU A 205 8.93 -12.92 3.74
CA GLU A 205 8.25 -14.21 3.57
C GLU A 205 9.18 -15.29 3.00
N THR A 206 10.25 -14.88 2.31
CA THR A 206 11.31 -15.75 1.77
C THR A 206 12.56 -15.80 2.66
N ALA A 207 12.49 -15.30 3.90
CA ALA A 207 13.61 -15.18 4.85
C ALA A 207 14.80 -14.31 4.36
N TRP A 208 14.55 -13.40 3.40
CA TRP A 208 15.56 -12.51 2.82
C TRP A 208 15.51 -11.06 3.33
N ALA A 209 14.64 -10.74 4.27
CA ALA A 209 14.48 -9.38 4.78
C ALA A 209 14.72 -9.26 6.28
N ASP A 210 15.02 -8.02 6.70
CA ASP A 210 15.12 -7.62 8.09
C ASP A 210 13.72 -7.22 8.64
N PRO A 211 13.25 -7.88 9.72
CA PRO A 211 12.00 -7.49 10.38
C PRO A 211 11.99 -6.05 10.89
N HIS A 212 13.13 -5.51 11.34
CA HIS A 212 13.24 -4.13 11.83
C HIS A 212 12.97 -3.13 10.70
N ARG A 213 13.56 -3.35 9.52
CA ARG A 213 13.35 -2.54 8.32
C ARG A 213 11.87 -2.58 7.89
N MET A 214 11.24 -3.75 7.90
CA MET A 214 9.81 -3.89 7.64
C MET A 214 8.98 -3.06 8.62
N MET A 215 9.31 -3.08 9.91
CA MET A 215 8.59 -2.30 10.92
C MET A 215 8.78 -0.80 10.73
N ALA A 216 9.96 -0.34 10.30
CA ALA A 216 10.22 1.04 9.96
C ALA A 216 9.37 1.51 8.76
N PHE A 217 9.29 0.72 7.68
CA PHE A 217 8.38 0.99 6.57
C PHE A 217 6.91 1.04 7.00
N LYS A 218 6.47 0.15 7.89
CA LYS A 218 5.09 0.17 8.43
C LYS A 218 4.80 1.45 9.21
N ARG A 219 5.73 1.91 10.06
CA ARG A 219 5.60 3.17 10.82
C ARG A 219 5.48 4.37 9.89
N LEU A 220 6.40 4.51 8.94
CA LEU A 220 6.39 5.61 7.96
C LEU A 220 5.11 5.58 7.10
N GLN A 221 4.73 4.41 6.61
CA GLN A 221 3.50 4.25 5.85
C GLN A 221 2.26 4.67 6.65
N ARG A 222 2.20 4.37 7.96
CA ARG A 222 1.08 4.77 8.84
C ARG A 222 0.99 6.29 8.90
N THR A 223 2.08 6.99 9.21
CA THR A 223 2.11 8.46 9.33
C THR A 223 1.68 9.13 8.02
N LEU A 224 2.27 8.72 6.90
CA LEU A 224 1.89 9.24 5.57
C LEU A 224 0.47 8.83 5.16
N GLY A 225 0.01 7.66 5.61
CA GLY A 225 -1.35 7.18 5.40
C GLY A 225 -2.38 8.04 6.10
N ASP A 226 -2.18 8.29 7.39
CA ASP A 226 -3.06 9.13 8.20
C ASP A 226 -3.20 10.54 7.62
N TYR A 227 -2.09 11.13 7.16
CA TYR A 227 -2.10 12.40 6.45
C TYR A 227 -2.93 12.34 5.16
N CYS A 228 -2.68 11.35 4.30
CA CYS A 228 -3.40 11.22 3.03
C CYS A 228 -4.89 10.97 3.23
N ASP A 229 -5.28 10.25 4.26
CA ASP A 229 -6.69 10.04 4.59
C ASP A 229 -7.34 11.36 5.01
N ARG A 230 -6.67 12.22 5.82
CA ARG A 230 -7.17 13.54 6.19
C ARG A 230 -7.26 14.49 4.98
N ASP A 231 -6.34 14.42 4.01
CA ASP A 231 -6.45 15.18 2.76
C ASP A 231 -7.66 14.73 1.92
N GLN A 232 -7.90 13.41 1.82
CA GLN A 232 -9.07 12.88 1.14
C GLN A 232 -10.37 13.30 1.84
N PHE A 233 -10.45 13.21 3.18
CA PHE A 233 -11.60 13.61 3.97
C PHE A 233 -11.91 15.10 3.81
N ARG A 234 -10.88 15.96 3.85
CA ARG A 234 -11.01 17.39 3.60
C ARG A 234 -11.62 17.69 2.23
N ARG A 235 -11.15 16.98 1.19
CA ARG A 235 -11.68 17.14 -0.19
C ARG A 235 -13.11 16.64 -0.30
N LEU A 236 -13.44 15.51 0.29
CA LEU A 236 -14.80 14.97 0.32
C LEU A 236 -15.74 15.89 1.10
N ALA A 237 -15.34 16.37 2.28
CA ALA A 237 -16.13 17.29 3.08
C ALA A 237 -16.43 18.60 2.34
N LYS A 238 -15.44 19.13 1.59
CA LYS A 238 -15.65 20.30 0.72
C LYS A 238 -16.60 19.98 -0.41
N LYS A 239 -16.38 18.87 -1.15
CA LYS A 239 -17.21 18.46 -2.30
C LYS A 239 -18.65 18.22 -1.90
N MET A 240 -18.89 17.63 -0.74
CA MET A 240 -20.22 17.31 -0.22
C MET A 240 -20.83 18.46 0.60
N ASN A 241 -20.16 19.60 0.72
CA ASN A 241 -20.59 20.73 1.53
C ASN A 241 -21.04 20.33 2.95
N LEU A 242 -20.18 19.55 3.67
CA LEU A 242 -20.50 19.10 5.01
C LEU A 242 -20.34 20.24 6.03
N ALA A 243 -21.16 20.24 7.08
CA ALA A 243 -21.09 21.21 8.16
C ALA A 243 -19.77 21.13 8.93
N CYS A 244 -19.25 19.90 9.15
CA CYS A 244 -17.98 19.64 9.86
C CYS A 244 -16.70 19.90 9.04
N ARG A 245 -16.79 20.56 7.89
CA ARG A 245 -15.63 20.79 6.98
C ARG A 245 -14.49 21.60 7.60
N SER A 246 -14.81 22.53 8.50
CA SER A 246 -13.84 23.41 9.20
C SER A 246 -12.95 22.59 10.14
N GLU A 247 -13.56 21.73 10.92
CA GLU A 247 -12.86 20.84 11.86
C GLU A 247 -11.95 19.86 11.12
N ILE A 248 -12.46 19.25 10.03
CA ILE A 248 -11.67 18.35 9.17
C ILE A 248 -10.47 19.09 8.56
N LYS A 249 -10.65 20.38 8.15
CA LYS A 249 -9.56 21.21 7.65
C LYS A 249 -8.50 21.49 8.72
N LYS A 250 -8.92 21.72 9.98
CA LYS A 250 -8.01 21.91 11.12
C LYS A 250 -7.17 20.66 11.36
N GLU A 251 -7.81 19.49 11.38
CA GLU A 251 -7.07 18.22 11.52
C GLU A 251 -6.12 17.96 10.38
N TYR A 252 -6.54 18.18 9.14
CA TYR A 252 -5.66 18.04 7.99
C TYR A 252 -4.34 18.81 8.18
N ARG A 253 -4.41 20.06 8.69
CA ARG A 253 -3.20 20.85 8.94
C ARG A 253 -2.28 20.19 9.97
N GLN A 254 -2.85 19.66 11.06
CA GLN A 254 -2.08 18.94 12.09
C GLN A 254 -1.38 17.69 11.54
N TYR A 255 -2.10 16.89 10.75
CA TYR A 255 -1.52 15.68 10.15
C TYR A 255 -0.53 16.01 9.03
N HIS A 256 -0.71 17.12 8.32
CA HIS A 256 0.26 17.61 7.34
C HIS A 256 1.59 17.95 8.01
N GLU A 257 1.55 18.67 9.12
CA GLU A 257 2.77 19.00 9.86
C GLU A 257 3.44 17.76 10.45
N LYS A 258 2.68 16.83 11.03
CA LYS A 258 3.22 15.54 11.49
C LYS A 258 3.91 14.74 10.37
N ALA A 259 3.34 14.76 9.17
CA ALA A 259 3.93 14.07 8.02
C ALA A 259 5.24 14.74 7.58
N ARG A 260 5.29 16.09 7.56
CA ARG A 260 6.51 16.86 7.28
C ARG A 260 7.59 16.61 8.33
N GLU A 261 7.23 16.63 9.60
CA GLU A 261 8.14 16.34 10.69
C GLU A 261 8.71 14.92 10.60
N ALA A 262 7.87 13.94 10.29
CA ALA A 262 8.33 12.56 10.09
C ALA A 262 9.33 12.45 8.92
N VAL A 263 9.12 13.20 7.84
CA VAL A 263 10.03 13.25 6.69
C VAL A 263 11.34 13.97 7.07
N ARG A 264 11.27 15.10 7.76
CA ARG A 264 12.46 15.83 8.26
C ARG A 264 13.34 14.96 9.18
N LYS A 265 12.72 14.15 10.05
CA LYS A 265 13.43 13.22 10.95
C LYS A 265 14.14 12.07 10.21
N LEU A 266 13.75 11.76 8.98
CA LEU A 266 14.50 10.81 8.17
C LEU A 266 15.87 11.39 7.78
N GLY A 267 15.99 12.72 7.65
CA GLY A 267 17.20 13.41 7.20
C GLY A 267 17.46 13.22 5.68
N PRO A 268 18.36 13.99 5.11
CA PRO A 268 18.94 13.64 3.83
C PRO A 268 19.76 12.36 4.00
N PRO A 269 19.78 11.46 3.00
CA PRO A 269 20.72 10.34 3.02
C PRO A 269 22.14 10.92 3.08
N GLU A 270 22.97 10.36 3.94
CA GLU A 270 24.40 10.69 3.96
C GLU A 270 24.94 10.52 2.53
N GLU A 271 25.62 11.53 2.02
CA GLU A 271 26.32 11.37 0.75
C GLU A 271 27.30 10.22 0.93
N PRO A 272 27.38 9.29 -0.03
CA PRO A 272 28.43 8.28 0.03
C PRO A 272 29.75 9.06 0.17
N ALA A 273 30.50 8.73 1.22
CA ALA A 273 31.83 9.33 1.40
C ALA A 273 32.52 9.25 0.03
N SER A 274 32.73 10.40 -0.59
CA SER A 274 33.53 10.46 -1.80
C SER A 274 34.89 9.94 -1.36
N ASP A 275 35.21 8.71 -1.73
CA ASP A 275 36.58 8.20 -1.62
C ASP A 275 37.44 9.22 -2.31
N LEU A 276 37.91 10.18 -1.52
CA LEU A 276 38.97 11.11 -1.88
C LEU A 276 40.25 10.28 -1.98
N ARG A 277 40.55 9.83 -3.21
CA ARG A 277 41.83 9.51 -3.80
C ARG A 277 42.71 8.50 -3.06
#